data_e4d468cd1fec3f779e390c1e74f909e7
#
_entry.id   e4d468cd1fec3f779e390c1e74f909e7
#
_cell.length_a   1.000
_cell.length_b   1.000
_cell.length_c   1.000
_cell.angle_alpha   90.00
_cell.angle_beta   90.00
_cell.angle_gamma   90.00
#
_symmetry.space_group_name_H-M   'P 1'
#
loop_
_entity.id
_entity.type
_entity.pdbx_description
1 polymer ?
#
loop_
_entity_poly.entity_id
_entity_poly.type
_entity_poly.pdbx_seq_one_letter_code
_entity_poly.pdbx_strand_id
1 'polypeptide(L)'
;MRIALAQIASPLDEPPEHRRERVAGMLLDAPDSDLVLLPELWAPGYFAFDDYADRGESVADGPTVTAMARVARERSQWIHVGSVLEKVGGGRLRNTAVLIGPDGGTRLTYSKMHVFGYRSKEAELLEPGTTIDATDTPFGRLATTTCYDLRFPGLWQTISDLGAEVALVPAAWPEARVAHWRLLTSARAVEHQLLVVACNAAGSQGETRIGGHSRIVDPWGEVLLELGSDEEIAACSVPDDVVAATRAEFPVLDDRLPAYDHRTDES
;
A
#
# COMPACT_ATOMS: atom_id res chain seq x y z
N MET A 1 -3.59 5.63 -18.05
CA MET A 1 -4.30 5.72 -16.74
C MET A 1 -3.83 6.92 -15.92
N ARG A 2 -4.67 7.41 -15.02
CA ARG A 2 -4.32 8.50 -14.10
C ARG A 2 -4.39 8.00 -12.65
N ILE A 3 -3.30 8.12 -11.90
CA ILE A 3 -3.17 7.58 -10.54
C ILE A 3 -2.99 8.72 -9.55
N ALA A 4 -3.75 8.69 -8.44
CA ALA A 4 -3.61 9.62 -7.33
C ALA A 4 -2.99 8.95 -6.10
N LEU A 5 -2.18 9.71 -5.38
CA LEU A 5 -1.68 9.40 -4.05
C LEU A 5 -2.36 10.32 -3.05
N ALA A 6 -3.08 9.74 -2.10
CA ALA A 6 -3.72 10.48 -1.01
C ALA A 6 -2.86 10.32 0.26
N GLN A 7 -1.85 11.16 0.38
CA GLN A 7 -0.94 11.20 1.53
C GLN A 7 -1.62 11.86 2.72
N ILE A 8 -2.18 11.05 3.63
CA ILE A 8 -3.04 11.49 4.73
C ILE A 8 -2.26 11.60 6.04
N ALA A 9 -2.52 12.66 6.80
CA ALA A 9 -2.11 12.78 8.19
C ALA A 9 -3.14 12.10 9.11
N SER A 10 -2.64 11.47 10.18
CA SER A 10 -3.47 10.70 11.13
C SER A 10 -3.08 11.04 12.57
N PRO A 11 -3.29 12.28 13.02
CA PRO A 11 -2.98 12.67 14.39
C PRO A 11 -3.79 11.84 15.40
N LEU A 12 -3.15 11.43 16.52
CA LEU A 12 -3.75 10.48 17.45
C LEU A 12 -4.93 11.04 18.24
N ASP A 13 -5.02 12.36 18.35
CA ASP A 13 -6.11 13.11 19.00
C ASP A 13 -7.33 13.34 18.10
N GLU A 14 -7.23 13.05 16.79
CA GLU A 14 -8.38 13.05 15.88
C GLU A 14 -9.13 11.71 15.98
N PRO A 15 -10.44 11.71 16.36
CA PRO A 15 -11.22 10.48 16.38
C PRO A 15 -11.30 9.80 15.00
N PRO A 16 -11.26 8.45 14.95
CA PRO A 16 -11.31 7.72 13.67
C PRO A 16 -12.52 8.04 12.79
N GLU A 17 -13.69 8.30 13.38
CA GLU A 17 -14.92 8.68 12.67
C GLU A 17 -14.77 10.05 11.98
N HIS A 18 -14.23 11.05 12.66
CA HIS A 18 -13.99 12.38 12.08
C HIS A 18 -12.95 12.31 10.97
N ARG A 19 -11.89 11.52 11.18
CA ARG A 19 -10.86 11.30 10.15
C ARG A 19 -11.44 10.66 8.91
N ARG A 20 -12.30 9.63 9.05
CA ARG A 20 -12.97 9.00 7.90
C ARG A 20 -13.83 9.99 7.12
N GLU A 21 -14.59 10.84 7.80
CA GLU A 21 -15.42 11.87 7.18
C GLU A 21 -14.56 12.91 6.44
N ARG A 22 -13.50 13.40 7.09
CA ARG A 22 -12.54 14.35 6.51
C ARG A 22 -11.89 13.77 5.25
N VAL A 23 -11.35 12.56 5.34
CA VAL A 23 -10.67 11.92 4.21
C VAL A 23 -11.66 11.62 3.07
N ALA A 24 -12.87 11.19 3.37
CA ALA A 24 -13.90 11.01 2.34
C ALA A 24 -14.20 12.33 1.62
N GLY A 25 -14.33 13.45 2.34
CA GLY A 25 -14.48 14.79 1.76
C GLY A 25 -13.29 15.17 0.87
N MET A 26 -12.07 14.99 1.37
CA MET A 26 -10.84 15.26 0.59
C MET A 26 -10.80 14.46 -0.72
N LEU A 27 -11.20 13.19 -0.69
CA LEU A 27 -11.23 12.34 -1.88
C LEU A 27 -12.31 12.77 -2.87
N LEU A 28 -13.46 13.24 -2.41
CA LEU A 28 -14.53 13.76 -3.28
C LEU A 28 -14.09 15.04 -4.02
N ASP A 29 -13.26 15.86 -3.38
CA ASP A 29 -12.72 17.09 -3.94
C ASP A 29 -11.37 16.90 -4.66
N ALA A 30 -10.81 15.68 -4.61
CA ALA A 30 -9.51 15.37 -5.19
C ALA A 30 -9.47 15.48 -6.72
N PRO A 31 -8.31 15.68 -7.34
CA PRO A 31 -8.16 15.62 -8.79
C PRO A 31 -8.72 14.32 -9.37
N ASP A 32 -9.31 14.41 -10.57
CA ASP A 32 -9.79 13.20 -11.26
C ASP A 32 -8.67 12.18 -11.45
N SER A 33 -8.98 10.92 -11.16
CA SER A 33 -8.06 9.82 -11.34
C SER A 33 -8.81 8.48 -11.46
N ASP A 34 -8.19 7.53 -12.13
CA ASP A 34 -8.76 6.19 -12.32
C ASP A 34 -8.58 5.33 -11.06
N LEU A 35 -7.46 5.52 -10.36
CA LEU A 35 -7.08 4.83 -9.13
C LEU A 35 -6.54 5.81 -8.11
N VAL A 36 -6.96 5.69 -6.85
CA VAL A 36 -6.34 6.39 -5.71
C VAL A 36 -5.84 5.39 -4.67
N LEU A 37 -4.66 5.65 -4.12
CA LEU A 37 -4.05 4.87 -3.04
C LEU A 37 -3.96 5.69 -1.77
N LEU A 38 -4.47 5.14 -0.63
CA LEU A 38 -4.35 5.70 0.72
C LEU A 38 -3.26 4.98 1.53
N PRO A 39 -2.80 5.57 2.67
CA PRO A 39 -1.73 5.00 3.49
C PRO A 39 -2.16 3.80 4.35
N GLU A 40 -1.18 3.17 5.00
CA GLU A 40 -1.37 2.12 5.99
C GLU A 40 -2.05 2.66 7.25
N LEU A 41 -3.10 1.94 7.72
CA LEU A 41 -3.80 2.18 8.99
C LEU A 41 -4.13 3.67 9.26
N TRP A 42 -4.41 4.43 8.21
CA TRP A 42 -4.68 5.87 8.35
C TRP A 42 -5.92 6.15 9.19
N ALA A 43 -6.97 5.34 9.08
CA ALA A 43 -8.21 5.55 9.81
C ALA A 43 -8.05 5.28 11.32
N PRO A 44 -7.52 4.13 11.78
CA PRO A 44 -7.29 3.90 13.20
C PRO A 44 -6.09 4.67 13.76
N GLY A 45 -5.11 5.03 12.94
CA GLY A 45 -3.80 5.54 13.36
C GLY A 45 -2.83 4.39 13.68
N TYR A 46 -1.70 4.34 12.96
CA TYR A 46 -0.74 3.25 13.10
C TYR A 46 -0.15 3.13 14.52
N PHE A 47 0.12 4.25 15.19
CA PHE A 47 0.72 4.25 16.54
C PHE A 47 -0.32 4.28 17.68
N ALA A 48 -1.61 4.15 17.39
CA ALA A 48 -2.68 4.07 18.38
C ALA A 48 -2.79 2.67 19.00
N PHE A 49 -1.67 2.06 19.38
CA PHE A 49 -1.57 0.66 19.80
C PHE A 49 -2.51 0.28 20.94
N ASP A 50 -2.74 1.19 21.90
CA ASP A 50 -3.57 0.91 23.07
C ASP A 50 -5.07 0.82 22.70
N ASP A 51 -5.46 1.35 21.53
CA ASP A 51 -6.85 1.37 21.04
C ASP A 51 -7.12 0.31 19.96
N TYR A 52 -6.15 -0.49 19.57
CA TYR A 52 -6.27 -1.42 18.44
C TYR A 52 -7.46 -2.38 18.57
N ALA A 53 -7.70 -2.91 19.77
CA ALA A 53 -8.81 -3.83 20.02
C ALA A 53 -10.18 -3.18 19.73
N ASP A 54 -10.35 -1.91 20.09
CA ASP A 54 -11.59 -1.16 19.92
C ASP A 54 -11.74 -0.65 18.48
N ARG A 55 -10.63 -0.33 17.80
CA ARG A 55 -10.59 0.22 16.43
C ARG A 55 -10.60 -0.85 15.34
N GLY A 56 -10.57 -2.12 15.70
CA GLY A 56 -10.67 -3.22 14.75
C GLY A 56 -12.03 -3.26 14.07
N GLU A 57 -12.06 -3.57 12.78
CA GLU A 57 -13.26 -3.61 11.94
C GLU A 57 -13.30 -4.83 11.01
N SER A 58 -14.44 -5.08 10.39
CA SER A 58 -14.59 -6.10 9.34
C SER A 58 -14.14 -5.54 7.99
N VAL A 59 -13.43 -6.31 7.20
CA VAL A 59 -13.07 -5.93 5.81
C VAL A 59 -14.25 -5.98 4.85
N ALA A 60 -15.35 -6.63 5.24
CA ALA A 60 -16.55 -6.75 4.40
C ALA A 60 -17.46 -5.50 4.51
N ASP A 61 -17.68 -5.01 5.73
CA ASP A 61 -18.68 -4.00 6.04
C ASP A 61 -18.28 -3.02 7.16
N GLY A 62 -17.00 -2.99 7.51
CA GLY A 62 -16.46 -2.07 8.49
C GLY A 62 -16.58 -0.60 8.07
N PRO A 63 -16.54 0.33 9.03
CA PRO A 63 -16.83 1.73 8.77
C PRO A 63 -15.85 2.39 7.77
N THR A 64 -14.58 2.01 7.77
CA THR A 64 -13.60 2.56 6.84
C THR A 64 -13.83 2.03 5.43
N VAL A 65 -14.00 0.72 5.27
CA VAL A 65 -14.28 0.09 3.97
C VAL A 65 -15.59 0.61 3.39
N THR A 66 -16.65 0.73 4.22
CA THR A 66 -17.96 1.26 3.80
C THR A 66 -17.87 2.72 3.34
N ALA A 67 -17.13 3.58 4.07
CA ALA A 67 -16.94 4.98 3.68
C ALA A 67 -16.20 5.08 2.34
N MET A 68 -15.14 4.31 2.13
CA MET A 68 -14.38 4.31 0.88
C MET A 68 -15.16 3.69 -0.28
N ALA A 69 -15.97 2.65 -0.03
CA ALA A 69 -16.87 2.07 -1.03
C ALA A 69 -17.94 3.06 -1.52
N ARG A 70 -18.41 3.95 -0.64
CA ARG A 70 -19.31 5.05 -1.03
C ARG A 70 -18.57 6.03 -1.96
N VAL A 71 -17.37 6.48 -1.60
CA VAL A 71 -16.56 7.37 -2.44
C VAL A 71 -16.24 6.73 -3.79
N ALA A 72 -15.86 5.45 -3.81
CA ALA A 72 -15.58 4.70 -5.04
C ALA A 72 -16.76 4.73 -6.02
N ARG A 73 -17.99 4.51 -5.53
CA ARG A 73 -19.22 4.58 -6.35
C ARG A 73 -19.50 6.01 -6.84
N GLU A 74 -19.38 6.99 -5.95
CA GLU A 74 -19.70 8.39 -6.26
C GLU A 74 -18.75 8.96 -7.32
N ARG A 75 -17.47 8.59 -7.26
CA ARG A 75 -16.46 9.00 -8.22
C ARG A 75 -16.26 8.06 -9.41
N SER A 76 -16.94 6.92 -9.42
CA SER A 76 -16.68 5.83 -10.40
C SER A 76 -15.20 5.46 -10.48
N GLN A 77 -14.51 5.36 -9.33
CA GLN A 77 -13.06 5.29 -9.19
C GLN A 77 -12.63 4.03 -8.43
N TRP A 78 -11.50 3.44 -8.81
CA TRP A 78 -10.83 2.43 -8.01
C TRP A 78 -10.18 3.07 -6.78
N ILE A 79 -10.40 2.48 -5.61
CA ILE A 79 -9.81 2.95 -4.35
C ILE A 79 -9.06 1.83 -3.68
N HIS A 80 -7.74 2.00 -3.52
CA HIS A 80 -7.02 1.20 -2.54
C HIS A 80 -7.12 1.91 -1.19
N VAL A 81 -7.85 1.29 -0.28
CA VAL A 81 -8.23 1.87 1.04
C VAL A 81 -7.01 2.16 1.93
N GLY A 82 -5.80 1.78 1.49
CA GLY A 82 -4.67 1.61 2.38
C GLY A 82 -4.84 0.30 3.13
N SER A 83 -4.81 0.35 4.46
CA SER A 83 -5.13 -0.82 5.25
C SER A 83 -5.99 -0.50 6.47
N VAL A 84 -6.65 -1.52 6.99
CA VAL A 84 -7.50 -1.47 8.18
C VAL A 84 -7.02 -2.47 9.22
N LEU A 85 -7.40 -2.25 10.48
CA LEU A 85 -7.28 -3.26 11.53
C LEU A 85 -8.42 -4.27 11.37
N GLU A 86 -8.16 -5.38 10.71
CA GLU A 86 -9.16 -6.41 10.49
C GLU A 86 -9.38 -7.25 11.75
N LYS A 87 -10.62 -7.36 12.21
CA LYS A 87 -11.03 -8.35 13.22
C LYS A 87 -11.17 -9.72 12.57
N VAL A 88 -10.31 -10.65 12.98
CA VAL A 88 -10.43 -12.06 12.58
C VAL A 88 -10.92 -12.92 13.74
N GLY A 89 -11.28 -14.16 13.47
CA GLY A 89 -11.85 -15.05 14.48
C GLY A 89 -11.00 -15.16 15.76
N GLY A 90 -11.65 -15.24 16.92
CA GLY A 90 -10.99 -15.36 18.23
C GLY A 90 -10.45 -14.06 18.81
N GLY A 91 -10.93 -12.91 18.36
CA GLY A 91 -10.51 -11.58 18.88
C GLY A 91 -9.12 -11.14 18.40
N ARG A 92 -8.57 -11.84 17.42
CA ARG A 92 -7.27 -11.50 16.81
C ARG A 92 -7.44 -10.39 15.79
N LEU A 93 -6.33 -9.67 15.53
CA LEU A 93 -6.29 -8.56 14.57
C LEU A 93 -5.24 -8.80 13.49
N ARG A 94 -5.48 -8.27 12.29
CA ARG A 94 -4.52 -8.20 11.19
C ARG A 94 -4.49 -6.80 10.62
N ASN A 95 -3.38 -6.46 10.01
CA ASN A 95 -3.22 -5.26 9.19
C ASN A 95 -3.55 -5.66 7.75
N THR A 96 -4.76 -5.33 7.28
CA THR A 96 -5.28 -5.84 6.01
C THR A 96 -5.55 -4.70 5.03
N ALA A 97 -4.82 -4.73 3.91
CA ALA A 97 -5.03 -3.86 2.77
C ALA A 97 -6.26 -4.29 1.97
N VAL A 98 -7.00 -3.32 1.42
CA VAL A 98 -8.24 -3.56 0.68
C VAL A 98 -8.26 -2.74 -0.61
N LEU A 99 -8.54 -3.38 -1.74
CA LEU A 99 -8.80 -2.74 -3.02
C LEU A 99 -10.29 -2.80 -3.34
N ILE A 100 -10.89 -1.67 -3.68
CA ILE A 100 -12.30 -1.51 -4.01
C ILE A 100 -12.43 -1.06 -5.46
N GLY A 101 -13.35 -1.68 -6.21
CA GLY A 101 -13.71 -1.27 -7.56
C GLY A 101 -14.71 -0.11 -7.60
N PRO A 102 -14.98 0.47 -8.80
CA PRO A 102 -15.88 1.62 -8.97
C PRO A 102 -17.33 1.35 -8.56
N ASP A 103 -17.74 0.10 -8.49
CA ASP A 103 -19.06 -0.33 -8.00
C ASP A 103 -19.11 -0.43 -6.47
N GLY A 104 -18.01 -0.15 -5.78
CA GLY A 104 -17.85 -0.26 -4.33
C GLY A 104 -17.62 -1.68 -3.82
N GLY A 105 -17.45 -2.65 -4.72
CA GLY A 105 -17.15 -4.04 -4.34
C GLY A 105 -15.66 -4.26 -4.10
N THR A 106 -15.32 -5.06 -3.08
CA THR A 106 -13.95 -5.48 -2.81
C THR A 106 -13.43 -6.38 -3.94
N ARG A 107 -12.21 -6.11 -4.41
CA ARG A 107 -11.53 -6.83 -5.49
C ARG A 107 -10.31 -7.62 -5.04
N LEU A 108 -9.61 -7.10 -4.03
CA LEU A 108 -8.43 -7.74 -3.46
C LEU A 108 -8.35 -7.40 -1.98
N THR A 109 -7.91 -8.35 -1.18
CA THR A 109 -7.49 -8.13 0.21
C THR A 109 -6.12 -8.77 0.42
N TYR A 110 -5.30 -8.13 1.25
CA TYR A 110 -3.98 -8.64 1.59
C TYR A 110 -3.67 -8.35 3.05
N SER A 111 -3.49 -9.37 3.87
CA SER A 111 -3.02 -9.20 5.25
C SER A 111 -1.49 -9.14 5.26
N LYS A 112 -0.94 -8.09 5.84
CA LYS A 112 0.50 -7.84 5.96
C LYS A 112 1.24 -9.06 6.47
N MET A 113 2.21 -9.55 5.70
CA MET A 113 2.96 -10.78 6.04
C MET A 113 4.10 -10.50 7.01
N HIS A 114 4.76 -9.35 6.89
CA HIS A 114 5.86 -8.97 7.77
C HIS A 114 5.42 -7.87 8.73
N VAL A 115 4.92 -8.26 9.91
CA VAL A 115 4.57 -7.32 10.97
C VAL A 115 5.83 -6.72 11.60
N PHE A 116 5.79 -5.41 11.90
CA PHE A 116 6.98 -4.68 12.34
C PHE A 116 7.18 -4.77 13.85
N GLY A 117 8.26 -5.45 14.29
CA GLY A 117 8.55 -5.68 15.71
C GLY A 117 9.62 -4.78 16.33
N TYR A 118 10.41 -4.05 15.52
CA TYR A 118 11.50 -3.24 16.06
C TYR A 118 10.98 -1.97 16.74
N ARG A 119 11.05 -1.91 18.06
CA ARG A 119 10.53 -0.81 18.88
C ARG A 119 9.07 -0.45 18.54
N SER A 120 8.25 -1.47 18.29
CA SER A 120 6.84 -1.35 17.92
C SER A 120 6.05 -2.47 18.58
N LYS A 121 4.82 -2.18 19.01
CA LYS A 121 3.89 -3.18 19.54
C LYS A 121 3.16 -3.96 18.42
N GLU A 122 3.37 -3.63 17.13
CA GLU A 122 2.62 -4.23 16.03
C GLU A 122 2.73 -5.75 16.05
N ALA A 123 3.95 -6.31 16.20
CA ALA A 123 4.18 -7.75 16.22
C ALA A 123 3.61 -8.48 17.44
N GLU A 124 3.26 -7.74 18.51
CA GLU A 124 2.59 -8.29 19.70
C GLU A 124 1.06 -8.29 19.53
N LEU A 125 0.53 -7.34 18.77
CA LEU A 125 -0.91 -7.08 18.64
C LEU A 125 -1.53 -7.70 17.40
N LEU A 126 -0.75 -7.86 16.32
CA LEU A 126 -1.26 -8.29 15.02
C LEU A 126 -0.70 -9.66 14.59
N GLU A 127 -1.56 -10.47 14.00
CA GLU A 127 -1.15 -11.70 13.35
C GLU A 127 -0.66 -11.42 11.92
N PRO A 128 0.43 -12.04 11.47
CA PRO A 128 0.87 -11.96 10.09
C PRO A 128 -0.12 -12.65 9.15
N GLY A 129 -0.24 -12.12 7.92
CA GLY A 129 -0.83 -12.83 6.80
C GLY A 129 0.05 -13.99 6.35
N THR A 130 -0.50 -14.91 5.57
CA THR A 130 0.20 -16.11 5.07
C THR A 130 0.12 -16.26 3.57
N THR A 131 -0.69 -15.45 2.88
CA THR A 131 -0.93 -15.55 1.45
C THR A 131 -0.79 -14.18 0.79
N ILE A 132 -0.35 -14.21 -0.47
CA ILE A 132 -0.38 -13.06 -1.37
C ILE A 132 -1.06 -13.49 -2.66
N ASP A 133 -1.83 -12.60 -3.24
CA ASP A 133 -2.55 -12.81 -4.49
C ASP A 133 -2.45 -11.58 -5.39
N ALA A 134 -2.82 -11.73 -6.65
CA ALA A 134 -2.91 -10.67 -7.62
C ALA A 134 -4.27 -10.73 -8.33
N THR A 135 -4.81 -9.57 -8.69
CA THR A 135 -6.10 -9.45 -9.37
C THR A 135 -5.97 -8.71 -10.68
N ASP A 136 -6.76 -9.11 -11.68
CA ASP A 136 -6.79 -8.41 -12.95
C ASP A 136 -7.62 -7.14 -12.83
N THR A 137 -7.10 -6.04 -13.35
CA THR A 137 -7.72 -4.73 -13.34
C THR A 137 -7.59 -4.07 -14.71
N PRO A 138 -8.30 -2.97 -14.99
CA PRO A 138 -8.08 -2.19 -16.21
C PRO A 138 -6.66 -1.61 -16.35
N PHE A 139 -5.88 -1.64 -15.27
CA PHE A 139 -4.52 -1.09 -15.20
C PHE A 139 -3.42 -2.16 -15.35
N GLY A 140 -3.80 -3.40 -15.67
CA GLY A 140 -2.95 -4.57 -15.63
C GLY A 140 -3.19 -5.44 -14.39
N ARG A 141 -2.40 -6.49 -14.24
CA ARG A 141 -2.45 -7.40 -13.10
C ARG A 141 -1.82 -6.75 -11.87
N LEU A 142 -2.60 -6.59 -10.82
CA LEU A 142 -2.26 -5.79 -9.65
C LEU A 142 -2.08 -6.67 -8.41
N ALA A 143 -0.99 -6.43 -7.67
CA ALA A 143 -0.76 -6.97 -6.33
C ALA A 143 -0.59 -5.84 -5.31
N THR A 144 -0.76 -6.15 -4.03
CA THR A 144 -0.50 -5.20 -2.95
C THR A 144 0.38 -5.82 -1.87
N THR A 145 1.24 -4.98 -1.28
CA THR A 145 2.02 -5.27 -0.07
C THR A 145 1.80 -4.16 0.93
N THR A 146 2.35 -4.24 2.14
CA THR A 146 2.17 -3.17 3.13
C THR A 146 3.48 -2.82 3.81
N CYS A 147 3.91 -1.57 3.66
CA CYS A 147 4.94 -0.91 4.48
C CYS A 147 6.22 -1.76 4.65
N TYR A 148 6.35 -2.45 5.77
CA TYR A 148 7.53 -3.24 6.13
C TYR A 148 7.84 -4.36 5.13
N ASP A 149 6.82 -4.88 4.43
CA ASP A 149 6.96 -5.86 3.34
C ASP A 149 7.91 -5.39 2.23
N LEU A 150 8.05 -4.07 2.06
CA LEU A 150 8.97 -3.45 1.10
C LEU A 150 10.42 -3.92 1.29
N ARG A 151 10.81 -4.37 2.49
CA ARG A 151 12.18 -4.78 2.81
C ARG A 151 12.52 -6.22 2.41
N PHE A 152 11.54 -7.03 2.05
CA PHE A 152 11.70 -8.48 1.89
C PHE A 152 11.68 -8.88 0.41
N PRO A 153 12.84 -9.01 -0.25
CA PRO A 153 12.92 -9.26 -1.70
C PRO A 153 12.22 -10.56 -2.14
N GLY A 154 12.20 -11.59 -1.30
CA GLY A 154 11.51 -12.84 -1.62
C GLY A 154 10.00 -12.69 -1.83
N LEU A 155 9.34 -11.79 -1.08
CA LEU A 155 7.93 -11.47 -1.30
C LEU A 155 7.73 -10.78 -2.66
N TRP A 156 8.62 -9.87 -3.03
CA TRP A 156 8.56 -9.16 -4.32
C TRP A 156 8.84 -10.08 -5.50
N GLN A 157 9.72 -11.07 -5.31
CA GLN A 157 9.89 -12.16 -6.26
C GLN A 157 8.59 -12.91 -6.50
N THR A 158 7.86 -13.27 -5.42
CA THR A 158 6.55 -13.94 -5.51
C THR A 158 5.52 -13.08 -6.25
N ILE A 159 5.47 -11.76 -6.00
CA ILE A 159 4.60 -10.82 -6.72
C ILE A 159 4.90 -10.85 -8.23
N SER A 160 6.17 -10.80 -8.59
CA SER A 160 6.61 -10.89 -9.99
C SER A 160 6.22 -12.23 -10.62
N ASP A 161 6.37 -13.35 -9.88
CA ASP A 161 6.00 -14.70 -10.34
C ASP A 161 4.48 -14.88 -10.51
N LEU A 162 3.66 -14.12 -9.76
CA LEU A 162 2.21 -14.03 -9.97
C LEU A 162 1.83 -13.25 -11.24
N GLY A 163 2.81 -12.72 -11.97
CA GLY A 163 2.61 -11.93 -13.18
C GLY A 163 2.10 -10.53 -12.93
N ALA A 164 2.31 -9.97 -11.73
CA ALA A 164 1.92 -8.60 -11.45
C ALA A 164 2.65 -7.61 -12.37
N GLU A 165 1.94 -6.55 -12.72
CA GLU A 165 2.43 -5.39 -13.49
C GLU A 165 2.43 -4.14 -12.62
N VAL A 166 1.48 -4.05 -11.68
CA VAL A 166 1.33 -2.93 -10.74
C VAL A 166 1.42 -3.44 -9.31
N ALA A 167 2.26 -2.81 -8.51
CA ALA A 167 2.38 -3.09 -7.08
C ALA A 167 1.97 -1.87 -6.25
N LEU A 168 0.94 -2.02 -5.39
CA LEU A 168 0.47 -0.98 -4.47
C LEU A 168 1.10 -1.17 -3.09
N VAL A 169 1.61 -0.08 -2.51
CA VAL A 169 2.34 -0.11 -1.23
C VAL A 169 1.82 0.98 -0.29
N PRO A 170 0.75 0.75 0.47
CA PRO A 170 0.40 1.64 1.58
C PRO A 170 1.42 1.53 2.71
N ALA A 171 1.73 2.66 3.36
CA ALA A 171 2.71 2.70 4.44
C ALA A 171 2.42 3.77 5.51
N ALA A 172 2.95 3.54 6.71
CA ALA A 172 3.15 4.52 7.78
C ALA A 172 4.66 4.60 8.12
N TRP A 173 5.47 4.96 7.12
CA TRP A 173 6.93 4.89 7.16
C TRP A 173 7.53 6.13 7.81
N PRO A 174 8.29 5.99 8.92
CA PRO A 174 8.84 7.12 9.65
C PRO A 174 9.88 7.93 8.85
N GLU A 175 9.91 9.25 9.10
CA GLU A 175 10.83 10.20 8.47
C GLU A 175 12.30 9.78 8.61
N ALA A 176 12.71 9.27 9.78
CA ALA A 176 14.08 8.81 10.02
C ALA A 176 14.59 7.75 9.04
N ARG A 177 13.69 7.13 8.27
CA ARG A 177 14.01 6.09 7.30
C ARG A 177 13.49 6.40 5.88
N VAL A 178 13.19 7.65 5.56
CA VAL A 178 12.75 8.09 4.22
C VAL A 178 13.75 7.73 3.13
N ALA A 179 15.07 7.79 3.42
CA ALA A 179 16.08 7.36 2.45
C ALA A 179 15.90 5.89 2.04
N HIS A 180 15.54 5.00 2.99
CA HIS A 180 15.23 3.60 2.67
C HIS A 180 13.93 3.45 1.88
N TRP A 181 12.90 4.25 2.19
CA TRP A 181 11.64 4.29 1.45
C TRP A 181 11.87 4.61 -0.03
N ARG A 182 12.59 5.68 -0.31
CA ARG A 182 12.93 6.10 -1.67
C ARG A 182 13.75 5.05 -2.41
N LEU A 183 14.81 4.52 -1.76
CA LEU A 183 15.66 3.49 -2.34
C LEU A 183 14.88 2.22 -2.67
N LEU A 184 14.11 1.70 -1.71
CA LEU A 184 13.46 0.41 -1.85
C LEU A 184 12.30 0.45 -2.84
N THR A 185 11.51 1.53 -2.89
CA THR A 185 10.44 1.66 -3.89
C THR A 185 10.99 1.67 -5.31
N SER A 186 12.10 2.38 -5.55
CA SER A 186 12.77 2.37 -6.86
C SER A 186 13.42 1.02 -7.15
N ALA A 187 14.08 0.38 -6.17
CA ALA A 187 14.68 -0.93 -6.36
C ALA A 187 13.63 -1.98 -6.76
N ARG A 188 12.48 -2.01 -6.08
CA ARG A 188 11.40 -2.96 -6.42
C ARG A 188 10.83 -2.72 -7.82
N ALA A 189 10.69 -1.46 -8.23
CA ALA A 189 10.25 -1.14 -9.58
C ALA A 189 11.22 -1.69 -10.64
N VAL A 190 12.51 -1.47 -10.47
CA VAL A 190 13.55 -1.88 -11.42
C VAL A 190 13.79 -3.38 -11.41
N GLU A 191 13.98 -4.00 -10.22
CA GLU A 191 14.32 -5.42 -10.07
C GLU A 191 13.25 -6.35 -10.64
N HIS A 192 11.97 -5.92 -10.57
CA HIS A 192 10.83 -6.74 -10.97
C HIS A 192 10.06 -6.17 -12.17
N GLN A 193 10.56 -5.08 -12.75
CA GLN A 193 9.92 -4.37 -13.87
C GLN A 193 8.43 -4.14 -13.61
N LEU A 194 8.12 -3.48 -12.47
CA LEU A 194 6.78 -3.16 -12.00
C LEU A 194 6.55 -1.65 -11.98
N LEU A 195 5.31 -1.24 -12.23
CA LEU A 195 4.86 0.07 -11.80
C LEU A 195 4.62 0.03 -10.29
N VAL A 196 5.43 0.73 -9.50
CA VAL A 196 5.28 0.79 -8.05
C VAL A 196 4.55 2.07 -7.66
N VAL A 197 3.37 1.92 -7.06
CA VAL A 197 2.54 3.00 -6.53
C VAL A 197 2.59 2.93 -5.01
N ALA A 198 3.31 3.85 -4.38
CA ALA A 198 3.63 3.79 -2.96
C ALA A 198 3.09 5.03 -2.23
N CYS A 199 2.14 4.84 -1.31
CA CYS A 199 1.51 5.90 -0.53
C CYS A 199 1.89 5.78 0.95
N ASN A 200 2.65 6.75 1.43
CA ASN A 200 3.00 6.88 2.83
C ASN A 200 2.06 7.85 3.54
N ALA A 201 1.90 7.71 4.85
CA ALA A 201 1.22 8.71 5.66
C ALA A 201 2.10 9.97 5.85
N ALA A 202 1.46 11.06 6.28
CA ALA A 202 2.09 12.33 6.61
C ALA A 202 1.93 12.69 8.10
N GLY A 203 2.52 13.81 8.49
CA GLY A 203 2.35 14.42 9.81
C GLY A 203 3.05 13.66 10.93
N SER A 204 2.47 13.74 12.13
CA SER A 204 3.01 13.07 13.34
C SER A 204 1.93 12.23 14.02
N GLN A 205 2.35 11.10 14.58
CA GLN A 205 1.51 10.26 15.43
C GLN A 205 2.24 10.08 16.77
N GLY A 206 1.81 10.80 17.80
CA GLY A 206 2.57 10.95 19.03
C GLY A 206 3.94 11.60 18.76
N GLU A 207 5.00 10.97 19.25
CA GLU A 207 6.39 11.44 19.06
C GLU A 207 6.98 11.03 17.70
N THR A 208 6.30 10.18 16.93
CA THR A 208 6.82 9.69 15.66
C THR A 208 6.38 10.58 14.51
N ARG A 209 7.34 11.23 13.84
CA ARG A 209 7.11 11.91 12.58
C ARG A 209 7.12 10.90 11.42
N ILE A 210 6.05 10.91 10.63
CA ILE A 210 5.89 10.09 9.44
C ILE A 210 6.51 10.82 8.25
N GLY A 211 7.13 10.07 7.35
CA GLY A 211 8.02 10.66 6.36
C GLY A 211 7.35 11.31 5.17
N GLY A 212 6.08 11.03 4.88
CA GLY A 212 5.49 11.43 3.60
C GLY A 212 6.22 10.81 2.42
N HIS A 213 6.52 11.60 1.39
CA HIS A 213 7.22 11.19 0.17
C HIS A 213 6.57 10.00 -0.51
N SER A 214 5.22 10.02 -0.57
CA SER A 214 4.44 9.11 -1.42
C SER A 214 4.90 9.27 -2.86
N ARG A 215 5.00 8.14 -3.60
CA ARG A 215 5.62 8.20 -4.93
C ARG A 215 5.10 7.14 -5.89
N ILE A 216 5.19 7.45 -7.17
CA ILE A 216 4.94 6.53 -8.28
C ILE A 216 6.26 6.36 -9.03
N VAL A 217 6.70 5.12 -9.18
CA VAL A 217 7.97 4.79 -9.85
C VAL A 217 7.68 3.80 -10.96
N ASP A 218 8.16 4.09 -12.15
CA ASP A 218 8.02 3.24 -13.32
C ASP A 218 9.03 2.07 -13.33
N PRO A 219 8.90 1.09 -14.25
CA PRO A 219 9.79 -0.06 -14.32
C PRO A 219 11.27 0.27 -14.66
N TRP A 220 11.57 1.46 -15.18
CA TRP A 220 12.94 1.95 -15.39
C TRP A 220 13.53 2.63 -14.15
N GLY A 221 12.73 2.83 -13.08
CA GLY A 221 13.13 3.52 -11.87
C GLY A 221 12.92 5.03 -11.93
N GLU A 222 12.29 5.54 -13.00
CA GLU A 222 11.93 6.95 -13.11
C GLU A 222 10.78 7.30 -12.15
N VAL A 223 10.94 8.41 -11.45
CA VAL A 223 9.95 8.89 -10.49
C VAL A 223 8.94 9.77 -11.22
N LEU A 224 7.76 9.22 -11.50
CA LEU A 224 6.70 9.93 -12.22
C LEU A 224 5.98 10.97 -11.34
N LEU A 225 5.90 10.70 -10.04
CA LEU A 225 5.35 11.60 -9.03
C LEU A 225 6.04 11.34 -7.69
N GLU A 226 6.41 12.37 -6.97
CA GLU A 226 6.80 12.30 -5.55
C GLU A 226 6.21 13.51 -4.81
N LEU A 227 5.50 13.24 -3.71
CA LEU A 227 4.94 14.27 -2.84
C LEU A 227 5.99 14.77 -1.83
N GLY A 228 5.67 15.86 -1.14
CA GLY A 228 6.45 16.36 -0.01
C GLY A 228 6.23 15.57 1.28
N SER A 229 6.46 16.22 2.41
CA SER A 229 6.28 15.63 3.75
C SER A 229 4.89 15.86 4.35
N ASP A 230 4.10 16.76 3.78
CA ASP A 230 2.85 17.23 4.34
C ASP A 230 1.63 16.47 3.79
N GLU A 231 0.46 16.65 4.40
CA GLU A 231 -0.79 16.07 3.90
C GLU A 231 -1.14 16.67 2.55
N GLU A 232 -1.30 15.81 1.54
CA GLU A 232 -1.56 16.24 0.16
C GLU A 232 -2.21 15.12 -0.65
N ILE A 233 -3.07 15.49 -1.61
CA ILE A 233 -3.54 14.58 -2.66
C ILE A 233 -3.11 15.12 -4.01
N ALA A 234 -2.31 14.35 -4.72
CA ALA A 234 -1.90 14.68 -6.08
C ALA A 234 -1.99 13.48 -7.02
N ALA A 235 -2.13 13.76 -8.31
CA ALA A 235 -2.27 12.74 -9.35
C ALA A 235 -1.33 13.01 -10.52
N CYS A 236 -0.86 11.94 -11.16
CA CYS A 236 -0.15 12.03 -12.43
C CYS A 236 -0.74 11.04 -13.46
N SER A 237 -0.43 11.30 -14.73
CA SER A 237 -0.71 10.37 -15.82
C SER A 237 0.43 9.39 -15.98
N VAL A 238 0.08 8.11 -16.12
CA VAL A 238 1.02 7.00 -16.36
C VAL A 238 0.63 6.36 -17.69
N PRO A 239 1.57 6.11 -18.62
CA PRO A 239 1.26 5.38 -19.85
C PRO A 239 0.66 4.00 -19.54
N ASP A 240 -0.37 3.60 -20.28
CA ASP A 240 -1.08 2.33 -20.03
C ASP A 240 -0.21 1.11 -20.31
N ASP A 241 0.77 1.25 -21.21
CA ASP A 241 1.68 0.19 -21.67
C ASP A 241 3.08 0.26 -21.02
N VAL A 242 3.29 1.11 -20.01
CA VAL A 242 4.64 1.37 -19.45
C VAL A 242 5.37 0.09 -19.02
N VAL A 243 4.67 -0.85 -18.40
CA VAL A 243 5.25 -2.13 -17.96
C VAL A 243 5.51 -3.04 -19.16
N ALA A 244 4.52 -3.20 -20.05
CA ALA A 244 4.64 -4.05 -21.23
C ALA A 244 5.73 -3.55 -22.18
N ALA A 245 5.80 -2.25 -22.41
CA ALA A 245 6.83 -1.62 -23.23
C ALA A 245 8.24 -1.84 -22.66
N THR A 246 8.41 -1.63 -21.35
CA THR A 246 9.70 -1.86 -20.66
C THR A 246 10.14 -3.32 -20.76
N ARG A 247 9.24 -4.27 -20.49
CA ARG A 247 9.53 -5.70 -20.57
C ARG A 247 9.85 -6.16 -21.99
N ALA A 248 9.21 -5.55 -23.01
CA ALA A 248 9.50 -5.84 -24.40
C ALA A 248 10.86 -5.26 -24.86
N GLU A 249 11.22 -4.06 -24.39
CA GLU A 249 12.49 -3.40 -24.70
C GLU A 249 13.68 -4.07 -23.98
N PHE A 250 13.51 -4.43 -22.71
CA PHE A 250 14.54 -5.02 -21.87
C PHE A 250 14.02 -6.23 -21.10
N PRO A 251 13.95 -7.43 -21.67
CA PRO A 251 13.29 -8.61 -21.11
C PRO A 251 14.13 -9.31 -20.03
N VAL A 252 14.64 -8.56 -19.05
CA VAL A 252 15.56 -9.08 -18.00
C VAL A 252 14.92 -10.15 -17.12
N LEU A 253 13.61 -10.18 -17.03
CA LEU A 253 12.90 -11.22 -16.25
C LEU A 253 13.00 -12.61 -16.87
N ASP A 254 13.24 -12.71 -18.19
CA ASP A 254 13.43 -13.97 -18.90
C ASP A 254 14.78 -14.63 -18.55
N ASP A 255 15.75 -13.83 -18.09
CA ASP A 255 17.08 -14.31 -17.68
C ASP A 255 17.09 -14.85 -16.24
N ARG A 256 15.99 -14.72 -15.51
CA ARG A 256 15.89 -15.19 -14.13
C ARG A 256 15.99 -16.70 -14.03
N LEU A 257 16.85 -17.18 -13.12
CA LEU A 257 16.90 -18.59 -12.80
C LEU A 257 15.72 -18.98 -11.90
N PRO A 258 15.12 -20.17 -12.11
CA PRO A 258 14.01 -20.64 -11.28
C PRO A 258 14.41 -20.90 -9.82
N ALA A 259 15.68 -21.15 -9.56
CA ALA A 259 16.26 -21.36 -8.24
C ALA A 259 17.76 -21.07 -8.26
N TYR A 260 18.31 -20.78 -7.09
CA TYR A 260 19.74 -20.60 -6.87
C TYR A 260 20.23 -21.67 -5.89
N ASP A 261 21.12 -22.55 -6.36
CA ASP A 261 21.75 -23.54 -5.50
C ASP A 261 22.76 -22.86 -4.57
N HIS A 262 22.74 -23.24 -3.30
CA HIS A 262 23.75 -22.85 -2.33
C HIS A 262 24.45 -24.10 -1.82
N ARG A 263 25.76 -24.01 -1.69
CA ARG A 263 26.52 -25.10 -1.01
C ARG A 263 26.32 -24.94 0.48
N THR A 264 25.73 -25.95 1.11
CA THR A 264 25.88 -26.14 2.54
C THR A 264 27.20 -26.90 2.72
N ASP A 265 28.21 -26.26 3.29
CA ASP A 265 29.40 -27.01 3.76
C ASP A 265 28.92 -27.93 4.90
N GLU A 266 28.56 -29.15 4.53
CA GLU A 266 28.50 -30.25 5.50
C GLU A 266 29.96 -30.60 5.87
N SER A 267 30.46 -29.96 6.91
CA SER A 267 31.70 -30.33 7.57
C SER A 267 31.43 -31.14 8.81
#